data_9beb1dd2e98abddf601b5f7b0df619d3
#
_entry.id   9beb1dd2e98abddf601b5f7b0df619d3
#
_cell.length_a   1.000
_cell.length_b   1.000
_cell.length_c   1.000
_cell.angle_alpha   90.00
_cell.angle_beta   90.00
_cell.angle_gamma   90.00
#
_symmetry.space_group_name_H-M   'P 1'
#
loop_
_entity.id
_entity.type
_entity.pdbx_description
1 polymer ?
#
loop_
_entity_poly.entity_id
_entity_poly.type
_entity_poly.pdbx_seq_one_letter_code
_entity_poly.pdbx_strand_id
1 'polypeptide(L)'
;MEQPVLEVQEQPASTAVNAAARPSSSAAPAATAVSPQACASCGAAPAANGGPTTPSSWVYALGNIEARFPSVSVEKEFAQATGREKTAGQNDRQAFHTVLSKPENRYLVRQLCFVMTIEGLETYLLRPRDPADFSLLVEAIRPNPSPLDLDVVIGIKGPVAPPEMCNGLMVPIVVFDQIYSFDRDALIKSIPKPEKTSAKDFAPAAEELFDRIQQMTDNAGAMDEHRALNYLAVRYQAIYSKAAEYFAQNSSLTSVNTQISTLSGMRKILEVVFSYTNRNTDVVDKCFARVDVTDEFPFLVTKLSPYYDR
;
A
#
# COMPACT_ATOMS: atom_id res chain seq x y z
N MET A 1 60.48 -12.32 16.00
CA MET A 1 60.70 -11.58 17.24
C MET A 1 59.40 -10.82 17.47
N GLU A 2 58.71 -11.39 18.22
CA GLU A 2 58.26 -11.53 19.60
C GLU A 2 56.92 -10.82 19.80
N GLN A 3 55.91 -11.63 20.04
CA GLN A 3 54.71 -11.25 20.79
C GLN A 3 55.00 -11.14 22.27
N PRO A 4 54.25 -10.47 23.05
CA PRO A 4 53.59 -11.10 24.19
C PRO A 4 52.08 -10.78 24.22
N VAL A 5 51.21 -11.75 24.37
CA VAL A 5 50.77 -12.57 25.51
C VAL A 5 49.98 -11.74 26.57
N LEU A 6 48.68 -11.98 26.51
CA LEU A 6 47.63 -12.13 27.55
C LEU A 6 47.89 -11.53 28.97
N GLU A 7 46.87 -10.85 29.47
CA GLU A 7 46.46 -11.09 30.85
C GLU A 7 44.94 -10.93 31.04
N VAL A 8 44.34 -11.99 31.54
CA VAL A 8 42.97 -12.17 32.02
C VAL A 8 42.99 -11.78 33.50
N GLN A 9 42.06 -10.95 33.95
CA GLN A 9 41.75 -10.90 35.39
C GLN A 9 40.23 -10.99 35.64
N GLU A 10 39.98 -11.94 36.53
CA GLU A 10 38.71 -12.44 37.04
C GLU A 10 38.00 -11.45 37.96
N GLN A 11 36.69 -11.75 38.07
CA GLN A 11 35.74 -11.22 39.04
C GLN A 11 36.16 -11.44 40.51
N PRO A 12 35.48 -10.76 41.46
CA PRO A 12 34.64 -11.57 42.34
C PRO A 12 33.23 -11.07 42.57
N ALA A 13 32.37 -12.06 42.74
CA ALA A 13 31.05 -11.99 43.28
C ALA A 13 31.04 -11.85 44.80
N SER A 14 30.03 -11.23 45.36
CA SER A 14 29.48 -11.54 46.71
C SER A 14 28.33 -10.56 47.00
N THR A 15 27.25 -10.93 47.35
CA THR A 15 26.41 -11.68 48.28
C THR A 15 25.23 -10.87 48.72
N ALA A 16 24.12 -11.53 48.63
CA ALA A 16 22.77 -11.35 49.18
C ALA A 16 22.69 -10.73 50.60
N VAL A 17 21.54 -10.15 50.96
CA VAL A 17 20.65 -10.66 52.01
C VAL A 17 19.47 -9.69 52.33
N ASN A 18 18.25 -10.30 52.44
CA ASN A 18 17.07 -10.05 53.26
C ASN A 18 16.14 -8.88 52.91
N ALA A 19 14.96 -9.18 52.57
CA ALA A 19 13.75 -9.70 53.25
C ALA A 19 13.16 -8.67 54.25
N ALA A 20 11.96 -8.22 53.97
CA ALA A 20 10.78 -8.33 54.81
C ALA A 20 9.68 -7.30 54.56
N ALA A 21 8.48 -7.82 54.55
CA ALA A 21 7.20 -7.29 55.05
C ALA A 21 6.31 -6.48 54.10
N ARG A 22 5.23 -7.15 53.69
CA ARG A 22 3.92 -6.56 53.42
C ARG A 22 3.28 -6.02 54.70
N PRO A 23 2.37 -5.05 54.58
CA PRO A 23 1.00 -5.43 54.81
C PRO A 23 -0.04 -4.91 53.80
N SER A 24 -1.13 -5.62 53.86
CA SER A 24 -2.36 -5.71 53.12
C SER A 24 -3.27 -4.47 53.18
N SER A 25 -4.12 -4.41 52.12
CA SER A 25 -5.54 -4.01 52.09
C SER A 25 -5.90 -2.51 52.16
N SER A 26 -6.53 -2.05 51.05
CA SER A 26 -7.88 -1.48 51.17
C SER A 26 -8.56 -1.44 49.79
N ALA A 27 -9.86 -1.66 49.83
CA ALA A 27 -10.75 -1.92 48.71
C ALA A 27 -10.94 -0.70 47.80
N ALA A 28 -11.07 -0.98 46.50
CA ALA A 28 -11.58 -0.05 45.48
C ALA A 28 -13.13 -0.13 45.42
N PRO A 29 -13.85 0.97 45.21
CA PRO A 29 -15.25 0.91 44.86
C PRO A 29 -15.45 0.62 43.39
N ALA A 30 -16.43 -0.24 43.11
CA ALA A 30 -16.88 -0.63 41.82
C ALA A 30 -17.36 0.55 40.96
N ALA A 31 -16.77 0.75 39.80
CA ALA A 31 -17.29 1.64 38.78
C ALA A 31 -18.30 0.86 37.93
N THR A 32 -19.56 1.31 38.00
CA THR A 32 -20.67 0.86 37.17
C THR A 32 -20.39 1.09 35.69
N ALA A 33 -20.34 0.04 34.93
CA ALA A 33 -20.28 0.07 33.46
C ALA A 33 -21.62 0.59 32.92
N VAL A 34 -21.60 1.76 32.28
CA VAL A 34 -22.72 2.28 31.50
C VAL A 34 -22.60 1.69 30.10
N SER A 35 -23.51 0.79 29.75
CA SER A 35 -23.69 0.29 28.39
C SER A 35 -24.23 1.41 27.49
N PRO A 36 -23.66 1.64 26.29
CA PRO A 36 -24.30 2.52 25.33
C PRO A 36 -25.49 1.78 24.69
N GLN A 37 -26.69 2.33 24.91
CA GLN A 37 -27.91 1.92 24.21
C GLN A 37 -27.77 2.17 22.72
N ALA A 38 -27.92 1.14 21.91
CA ALA A 38 -28.04 1.24 20.47
C ALA A 38 -29.33 1.94 20.06
N CYS A 39 -29.21 2.99 19.26
CA CYS A 39 -30.35 3.60 18.58
C CYS A 39 -30.86 2.66 17.50
N ALA A 40 -32.03 2.04 17.77
CA ALA A 40 -32.80 1.33 16.77
C ALA A 40 -33.62 2.34 15.95
N SER A 41 -33.09 2.82 14.84
CA SER A 41 -33.86 3.39 13.72
C SER A 41 -32.94 4.03 12.67
N CYS A 42 -32.27 3.22 11.85
CA CYS A 42 -31.86 3.65 10.50
C CYS A 42 -32.02 2.44 9.60
N GLY A 43 -32.85 2.60 8.57
CA GLY A 43 -33.29 1.53 7.67
C GLY A 43 -32.13 0.77 7.01
N ALA A 44 -32.19 -0.53 7.12
CA ALA A 44 -31.29 -1.46 6.48
C ALA A 44 -31.54 -1.49 4.97
N ALA A 45 -30.58 -1.08 4.18
CA ALA A 45 -30.45 -1.49 2.80
C ALA A 45 -30.06 -2.98 2.74
N PRO A 46 -30.50 -3.76 1.73
CA PRO A 46 -30.24 -5.19 1.68
C PRO A 46 -28.74 -5.46 1.55
N ALA A 47 -28.19 -6.17 2.51
CA ALA A 47 -26.81 -6.61 2.53
C ALA A 47 -26.56 -7.55 1.36
N ALA A 48 -25.69 -7.15 0.45
CA ALA A 48 -24.96 -8.09 -0.39
C ALA A 48 -24.18 -9.04 0.52
N ASN A 49 -24.19 -10.34 0.22
CA ASN A 49 -23.58 -11.41 0.99
C ASN A 49 -22.03 -11.29 1.01
N GLY A 50 -21.52 -10.37 1.78
CA GLY A 50 -20.11 -10.27 2.16
C GLY A 50 -20.08 -10.27 3.69
N GLY A 51 -19.50 -11.30 4.30
CA GLY A 51 -19.26 -11.31 5.74
C GLY A 51 -18.43 -10.08 6.17
N PRO A 52 -18.44 -9.70 7.46
CA PRO A 52 -17.71 -8.52 7.92
C PRO A 52 -16.22 -8.74 7.67
N THR A 53 -15.70 -8.05 6.63
CA THR A 53 -14.26 -8.00 6.37
C THR A 53 -13.61 -7.15 7.46
N THR A 54 -12.84 -7.79 8.32
CA THR A 54 -12.00 -7.07 9.28
C THR A 54 -10.94 -6.31 8.47
N PRO A 55 -10.76 -5.00 8.72
CA PRO A 55 -9.72 -4.26 8.03
C PRO A 55 -8.37 -4.91 8.27
N SER A 56 -7.62 -5.11 7.18
CA SER A 56 -6.27 -5.63 7.27
C SER A 56 -5.37 -4.63 8.00
N SER A 57 -4.43 -5.12 8.80
CA SER A 57 -3.34 -4.30 9.32
C SER A 57 -2.30 -3.98 8.25
N TRP A 58 -2.30 -4.74 7.14
CA TRP A 58 -1.39 -4.58 6.03
C TRP A 58 -1.98 -3.68 4.94
N VAL A 59 -1.11 -2.95 4.27
CA VAL A 59 -1.45 -2.11 3.13
C VAL A 59 -0.70 -2.58 1.91
N TYR A 60 -1.37 -2.63 0.78
CA TYR A 60 -0.81 -2.75 -0.56
C TYR A 60 -1.53 -1.72 -1.44
N ALA A 61 -1.01 -0.49 -1.44
CA ALA A 61 -1.67 0.65 -2.05
C ALA A 61 -0.99 1.09 -3.35
N LEU A 62 -1.80 1.59 -4.28
CA LEU A 62 -1.37 2.18 -5.55
C LEU A 62 -1.78 3.65 -5.57
N GLY A 63 -0.83 4.54 -5.84
CA GLY A 63 -1.10 5.99 -5.87
C GLY A 63 0.14 6.79 -6.19
N ASN A 64 0.16 8.05 -5.82
CA ASN A 64 1.29 8.95 -6.02
C ASN A 64 1.87 9.41 -4.68
N ILE A 65 3.19 9.55 -4.62
CA ILE A 65 3.88 10.05 -3.42
C ILE A 65 4.30 11.49 -3.65
N GLU A 66 3.97 12.33 -2.66
CA GLU A 66 4.33 13.76 -2.65
C GLU A 66 5.04 14.11 -1.35
N ALA A 67 6.07 14.98 -1.45
CA ALA A 67 6.70 15.56 -0.28
C ALA A 67 6.00 16.88 0.09
N ARG A 68 5.78 17.09 1.41
CA ARG A 68 5.18 18.31 1.96
C ARG A 68 5.94 18.81 3.16
N PHE A 69 5.85 20.11 3.40
CA PHE A 69 6.45 20.73 4.56
C PHE A 69 5.55 20.58 5.78
N PRO A 70 6.04 20.00 6.90
CA PRO A 70 5.25 19.91 8.15
C PRO A 70 5.06 21.28 8.82
N SER A 71 5.99 22.22 8.57
CA SER A 71 5.97 23.55 9.17
C SER A 71 6.72 24.56 8.30
N VAL A 72 6.43 25.83 8.51
CA VAL A 72 7.12 26.96 7.83
C VAL A 72 8.63 26.98 8.14
N SER A 73 9.04 26.49 9.31
CA SER A 73 10.48 26.41 9.64
C SER A 73 11.24 25.43 8.74
N VAL A 74 10.66 24.25 8.48
CA VAL A 74 11.24 23.27 7.55
C VAL A 74 11.24 23.79 6.12
N GLU A 75 10.17 24.48 5.72
CA GLU A 75 10.12 25.13 4.40
C GLU A 75 11.23 26.16 4.20
N LYS A 76 11.47 27.03 5.19
CA LYS A 76 12.55 28.02 5.15
C LYS A 76 13.92 27.36 5.11
N GLU A 77 14.12 26.28 5.86
CA GLU A 77 15.37 25.53 5.86
C GLU A 77 15.62 24.86 4.49
N PHE A 78 14.56 24.28 3.92
CA PHE A 78 14.60 23.76 2.55
C PHE A 78 14.92 24.86 1.52
N ALA A 79 14.31 26.03 1.61
CA ALA A 79 14.58 27.17 0.75
C ALA A 79 16.06 27.62 0.84
N GLN A 80 16.67 27.59 2.04
CA GLN A 80 18.10 27.86 2.20
C GLN A 80 18.98 26.79 1.53
N ALA A 81 18.58 25.50 1.62
CA ALA A 81 19.29 24.43 0.93
C ALA A 81 19.16 24.58 -0.59
N THR A 82 17.96 24.93 -1.09
CA THR A 82 17.71 25.21 -2.52
C THR A 82 18.53 26.37 -3.02
N GLY A 83 18.68 27.46 -2.24
CA GLY A 83 19.51 28.62 -2.60
C GLY A 83 21.01 28.32 -2.70
N ARG A 84 21.49 27.24 -2.07
CA ARG A 84 22.87 26.73 -2.19
C ARG A 84 23.07 25.87 -3.43
N GLU A 85 21.99 25.29 -3.96
CA GLU A 85 22.00 24.42 -5.14
C GLU A 85 21.69 25.21 -6.42
N LYS A 86 22.13 24.70 -7.57
CA LYS A 86 21.81 25.30 -8.87
C LYS A 86 20.42 24.83 -9.33
N THR A 87 19.38 25.35 -8.69
CA THR A 87 17.98 24.99 -8.99
C THR A 87 17.26 26.03 -9.87
N ALA A 88 17.96 27.06 -10.31
CA ALA A 88 17.38 28.09 -11.18
C ALA A 88 16.82 27.49 -12.47
N GLY A 89 15.53 27.72 -12.73
CA GLY A 89 14.80 27.18 -13.90
C GLY A 89 14.24 25.78 -13.74
N GLN A 90 14.36 25.19 -12.56
CA GLN A 90 13.71 23.90 -12.22
C GLN A 90 12.29 24.15 -11.70
N ASN A 91 11.40 23.18 -11.95
CA ASN A 91 10.10 23.14 -11.27
C ASN A 91 10.27 22.64 -9.81
N ASP A 92 9.21 22.75 -9.00
CA ASP A 92 9.25 22.39 -7.59
C ASP A 92 9.68 20.94 -7.37
N ARG A 93 9.18 19.98 -8.16
CA ARG A 93 9.56 18.55 -8.05
C ARG A 93 11.03 18.33 -8.40
N GLN A 94 11.52 18.98 -9.42
CA GLN A 94 12.95 18.93 -9.78
C GLN A 94 13.82 19.50 -8.67
N ALA A 95 13.40 20.64 -8.09
CA ALA A 95 14.11 21.25 -6.97
C ALA A 95 14.09 20.32 -5.74
N PHE A 96 12.95 19.73 -5.39
CA PHE A 96 12.85 18.73 -4.33
C PHE A 96 13.81 17.58 -4.56
N HIS A 97 13.75 16.94 -5.72
CA HIS A 97 14.61 15.80 -6.05
C HIS A 97 16.09 16.20 -6.00
N THR A 98 16.46 17.35 -6.58
CA THR A 98 17.86 17.83 -6.60
C THR A 98 18.41 18.07 -5.19
N VAL A 99 17.62 18.70 -4.33
CA VAL A 99 18.05 19.02 -2.95
C VAL A 99 18.07 17.77 -2.08
N LEU A 100 17.03 16.93 -2.13
CA LEU A 100 16.88 15.79 -1.24
C LEU A 100 17.77 14.60 -1.61
N SER A 101 18.22 14.50 -2.87
CA SER A 101 19.16 13.46 -3.29
C SER A 101 20.59 13.68 -2.76
N LYS A 102 20.89 14.87 -2.23
CA LYS A 102 22.20 15.19 -1.68
C LYS A 102 22.41 14.56 -0.29
N PRO A 103 23.56 13.90 -0.06
CA PRO A 103 23.85 13.30 1.24
C PRO A 103 23.83 14.29 2.41
N GLU A 104 24.28 15.52 2.20
CA GLU A 104 24.29 16.62 3.18
C GLU A 104 22.89 17.06 3.60
N ASN A 105 21.88 16.83 2.77
CA ASN A 105 20.49 17.22 3.02
C ASN A 105 19.61 16.08 3.56
N ARG A 106 20.19 14.93 3.92
CA ARG A 106 19.43 13.79 4.49
C ARG A 106 18.63 14.12 5.74
N TYR A 107 19.04 15.10 6.50
CA TYR A 107 18.28 15.57 7.66
C TYR A 107 16.96 16.22 7.26
N LEU A 108 16.90 16.94 6.11
CA LEU A 108 15.66 17.49 5.56
C LEU A 108 14.69 16.38 5.13
N VAL A 109 15.20 15.33 4.50
CA VAL A 109 14.37 14.18 4.10
C VAL A 109 13.61 13.60 5.31
N ARG A 110 14.26 13.54 6.48
CA ARG A 110 13.65 13.01 7.71
C ARG A 110 12.64 13.97 8.34
N GLN A 111 12.73 15.25 8.05
CA GLN A 111 11.83 16.29 8.56
C GLN A 111 10.57 16.43 7.70
N LEU A 112 10.63 16.09 6.41
CA LEU A 112 9.49 16.22 5.50
C LEU A 112 8.38 15.22 5.80
N CYS A 113 7.18 15.57 5.40
CA CYS A 113 6.05 14.66 5.27
C CYS A 113 6.06 14.03 3.88
N PHE A 114 5.87 12.74 3.82
CA PHE A 114 5.61 12.05 2.56
C PHE A 114 4.18 11.53 2.59
N VAL A 115 3.37 12.07 1.69
CA VAL A 115 1.94 11.80 1.63
C VAL A 115 1.64 10.99 0.39
N MET A 116 0.95 9.87 0.57
CA MET A 116 0.41 9.09 -0.54
C MET A 116 -0.98 9.58 -0.87
N THR A 117 -1.19 9.96 -2.12
CA THR A 117 -2.47 10.33 -2.70
C THR A 117 -2.98 9.20 -3.58
N ILE A 118 -4.24 8.82 -3.40
CA ILE A 118 -4.92 7.81 -4.21
C ILE A 118 -6.12 8.50 -4.85
N GLU A 119 -6.20 8.47 -6.17
CA GLU A 119 -7.23 9.19 -6.95
C GLU A 119 -7.37 10.67 -6.56
N GLY A 120 -6.23 11.32 -6.24
CA GLY A 120 -6.19 12.73 -5.84
C GLY A 120 -6.57 13.00 -4.38
N LEU A 121 -6.89 11.98 -3.58
CA LEU A 121 -7.20 12.09 -2.16
C LEU A 121 -5.97 11.74 -1.32
N GLU A 122 -5.65 12.58 -0.36
CA GLU A 122 -4.60 12.32 0.64
C GLU A 122 -5.03 11.15 1.52
N THR A 123 -4.34 10.01 1.39
CA THR A 123 -4.81 8.77 2.00
C THR A 123 -3.90 8.30 3.13
N TYR A 124 -2.59 8.41 2.97
CA TYR A 124 -1.62 7.93 3.95
C TYR A 124 -0.46 8.89 4.15
N LEU A 125 0.03 8.94 5.37
CA LEU A 125 1.33 9.51 5.71
C LEU A 125 2.35 8.37 5.78
N LEU A 126 3.41 8.45 4.98
CA LEU A 126 4.40 7.39 4.84
C LEU A 126 5.57 7.57 5.80
N ARG A 127 5.96 6.49 6.46
CA ARG A 127 7.18 6.42 7.28
C ARG A 127 7.92 5.11 6.95
N PRO A 128 9.24 5.15 6.74
CA PRO A 128 9.98 3.92 6.53
C PRO A 128 10.08 3.10 7.81
N ARG A 129 10.08 1.77 7.69
CA ARG A 129 10.41 0.89 8.82
C ARG A 129 11.90 1.00 9.14
N ASP A 130 12.75 0.97 8.13
CA ASP A 130 14.19 1.22 8.27
C ASP A 130 14.51 2.67 7.87
N PRO A 131 15.25 3.43 8.70
CA PRO A 131 15.69 4.77 8.33
C PRO A 131 16.54 4.84 7.05
N ALA A 132 17.13 3.75 6.58
CA ALA A 132 17.82 3.70 5.30
C ALA A 132 16.86 3.89 4.11
N ASP A 133 15.61 3.45 4.27
CA ASP A 133 14.60 3.46 3.21
C ASP A 133 13.98 4.84 2.93
N PHE A 134 14.44 5.90 3.63
CA PHE A 134 14.13 7.27 3.21
C PHE A 134 14.59 7.58 1.79
N SER A 135 15.59 6.88 1.28
CA SER A 135 16.03 7.00 -0.11
C SER A 135 14.94 6.60 -1.10
N LEU A 136 14.11 5.59 -0.79
CA LEU A 136 13.00 5.16 -1.63
C LEU A 136 11.94 6.27 -1.78
N LEU A 137 11.70 7.04 -0.70
CA LEU A 137 10.79 8.18 -0.75
C LEU A 137 11.33 9.32 -1.64
N VAL A 138 12.63 9.55 -1.62
CA VAL A 138 13.27 10.55 -2.49
C VAL A 138 13.20 10.09 -3.95
N GLU A 139 13.43 8.82 -4.23
CA GLU A 139 13.34 8.23 -5.58
C GLU A 139 11.90 8.29 -6.12
N ALA A 140 10.89 8.12 -5.27
CA ALA A 140 9.49 8.24 -5.64
C ALA A 140 9.10 9.68 -6.04
N ILE A 141 9.83 10.70 -5.56
CA ILE A 141 9.68 12.09 -6.03
C ILE A 141 10.40 12.24 -7.36
N ARG A 142 9.80 11.77 -8.43
CA ARG A 142 10.40 11.87 -9.76
C ARG A 142 10.58 13.31 -10.21
N PRO A 143 11.76 13.71 -10.74
CA PRO A 143 12.00 15.08 -11.20
C PRO A 143 11.14 15.46 -12.41
N ASN A 144 10.78 14.49 -13.24
CA ASN A 144 9.94 14.66 -14.42
C ASN A 144 8.74 13.71 -14.32
N PRO A 145 7.69 14.09 -13.57
CA PRO A 145 6.54 13.22 -13.37
C PRO A 145 5.73 13.08 -14.67
N SER A 146 5.30 11.85 -14.95
CA SER A 146 4.26 11.55 -15.93
C SER A 146 2.91 11.47 -15.20
N PRO A 147 1.79 11.86 -15.84
CA PRO A 147 0.46 11.60 -15.29
C PRO A 147 0.15 10.12 -15.07
N LEU A 148 0.93 9.24 -15.70
CA LEU A 148 0.80 7.79 -15.64
C LEU A 148 1.76 7.14 -14.64
N ASP A 149 2.56 7.95 -13.95
CA ASP A 149 3.42 7.46 -12.88
C ASP A 149 2.60 7.01 -11.68
N LEU A 150 2.94 5.84 -11.16
CA LEU A 150 2.32 5.25 -9.99
C LEU A 150 3.37 4.69 -9.06
N ASP A 151 3.09 4.79 -7.78
CA ASP A 151 3.89 4.24 -6.70
C ASP A 151 3.10 3.14 -5.99
N VAL A 152 3.77 2.02 -5.73
CA VAL A 152 3.25 0.94 -4.90
C VAL A 152 3.87 1.06 -3.52
N VAL A 153 3.02 1.10 -2.50
CA VAL A 153 3.44 1.13 -1.10
C VAL A 153 2.96 -0.14 -0.40
N ILE A 154 3.89 -0.88 0.19
CA ILE A 154 3.60 -2.09 0.98
C ILE A 154 4.09 -1.84 2.40
N GLY A 155 3.24 -2.11 3.39
CA GLY A 155 3.60 -1.90 4.78
C GLY A 155 2.46 -2.13 5.76
N ILE A 156 2.64 -1.64 6.98
CA ILE A 156 1.69 -1.77 8.07
C ILE A 156 0.92 -0.46 8.26
N LYS A 157 -0.41 -0.56 8.34
CA LYS A 157 -1.28 0.56 8.69
C LYS A 157 -1.22 0.81 10.20
N GLY A 158 -0.79 2.01 10.55
CA GLY A 158 -0.76 2.51 11.92
C GLY A 158 -1.94 3.43 12.27
N PRO A 159 -1.81 4.16 13.37
CA PRO A 159 -2.81 5.12 13.81
C PRO A 159 -2.91 6.32 12.87
N VAL A 160 -3.95 7.14 13.06
CA VAL A 160 -4.08 8.44 12.40
C VAL A 160 -2.98 9.38 12.91
N ALA A 161 -2.35 10.10 12.00
CA ALA A 161 -1.32 11.07 12.31
C ALA A 161 -1.91 12.21 13.18
N PRO A 162 -1.21 12.65 14.23
CA PRO A 162 -1.61 13.84 14.95
C PRO A 162 -1.42 15.10 14.08
N PRO A 163 -2.24 16.15 14.26
CA PRO A 163 -2.24 17.31 13.37
C PRO A 163 -0.90 18.06 13.32
N GLU A 164 -0.08 17.95 14.36
CA GLU A 164 1.24 18.60 14.41
C GLU A 164 2.29 17.91 13.53
N MET A 165 2.02 16.66 13.13
CA MET A 165 3.01 15.86 12.39
C MET A 165 3.20 16.35 10.96
N CYS A 166 2.12 16.79 10.30
CA CYS A 166 2.15 17.21 8.91
C CYS A 166 1.16 18.35 8.63
N ASN A 167 1.41 19.51 9.23
CA ASN A 167 0.66 20.74 8.98
C ASN A 167 -0.87 20.57 9.01
N GLY A 168 -1.40 19.85 9.99
CA GLY A 168 -2.83 19.62 10.16
C GLY A 168 -3.40 18.40 9.40
N LEU A 169 -2.62 17.70 8.62
CA LEU A 169 -3.07 16.52 7.89
C LEU A 169 -3.27 15.33 8.85
N MET A 170 -4.50 14.85 8.94
CA MET A 170 -4.93 13.77 9.83
C MET A 170 -5.34 12.54 9.01
N VAL A 171 -4.38 11.81 8.50
CA VAL A 171 -4.57 10.54 7.78
C VAL A 171 -3.83 9.41 8.48
N PRO A 172 -4.19 8.14 8.26
CA PRO A 172 -3.45 7.00 8.82
C PRO A 172 -1.98 7.00 8.41
N ILE A 173 -1.10 6.66 9.33
CA ILE A 173 0.32 6.46 9.03
C ILE A 173 0.48 5.05 8.46
N VAL A 174 1.25 4.92 7.39
CA VAL A 174 1.73 3.62 6.90
C VAL A 174 3.23 3.53 7.13
N VAL A 175 3.62 2.54 7.93
CA VAL A 175 5.02 2.16 8.10
C VAL A 175 5.36 1.17 7.00
N PHE A 176 6.03 1.65 5.96
CA PHE A 176 6.29 0.85 4.77
C PHE A 176 7.58 0.03 4.88
N ASP A 177 7.56 -1.14 4.24
CA ASP A 177 8.70 -2.02 4.01
C ASP A 177 9.22 -1.93 2.59
N GLN A 178 8.32 -1.65 1.63
CA GLN A 178 8.68 -1.51 0.24
C GLN A 178 7.92 -0.38 -0.44
N ILE A 179 8.66 0.35 -1.27
CA ILE A 179 8.12 1.26 -2.28
C ILE A 179 8.75 0.90 -3.61
N TYR A 180 7.95 0.82 -4.66
CA TYR A 180 8.48 0.78 -6.02
C TYR A 180 7.56 1.58 -6.94
N SER A 181 8.22 2.29 -7.86
CA SER A 181 7.59 3.23 -8.76
C SER A 181 7.65 2.72 -10.19
N PHE A 182 6.58 2.90 -10.95
CA PHE A 182 6.53 2.52 -12.35
C PHE A 182 5.65 3.49 -13.15
N ASP A 183 5.85 3.53 -14.45
CA ASP A 183 4.95 4.18 -15.39
C ASP A 183 3.96 3.14 -15.92
N ARG A 184 2.65 3.45 -15.89
CA ARG A 184 1.57 2.54 -16.30
C ARG A 184 1.74 2.05 -17.73
N ASP A 185 2.08 2.96 -18.64
CA ASP A 185 2.26 2.58 -20.06
C ASP A 185 3.48 1.72 -20.24
N ALA A 186 4.55 1.96 -19.50
CA ALA A 186 5.73 1.11 -19.52
C ALA A 186 5.41 -0.30 -18.99
N LEU A 187 4.59 -0.38 -17.91
CA LEU A 187 4.10 -1.66 -17.40
C LEU A 187 3.30 -2.41 -18.50
N ILE A 188 2.30 -1.75 -19.10
CA ILE A 188 1.46 -2.37 -20.15
C ILE A 188 2.29 -2.78 -21.37
N LYS A 189 3.26 -1.98 -21.79
CA LYS A 189 4.17 -2.29 -22.91
C LYS A 189 5.10 -3.47 -22.62
N SER A 190 5.45 -3.70 -21.35
CA SER A 190 6.30 -4.82 -20.93
C SER A 190 5.58 -6.17 -20.92
N ILE A 191 4.24 -6.17 -20.96
CA ILE A 191 3.45 -7.40 -20.93
C ILE A 191 3.56 -8.14 -22.26
N PRO A 192 3.87 -9.44 -22.25
CA PRO A 192 3.90 -10.25 -23.48
C PRO A 192 2.51 -10.27 -24.14
N LYS A 193 2.44 -9.85 -25.40
CA LYS A 193 1.20 -9.84 -26.16
C LYS A 193 0.83 -11.26 -26.57
N PRO A 194 -0.45 -11.67 -26.42
CA PRO A 194 -0.91 -12.94 -26.98
C PRO A 194 -0.76 -12.96 -28.49
N GLU A 195 -0.35 -14.11 -29.07
CA GLU A 195 -0.08 -14.25 -30.51
C GLU A 195 -1.28 -13.89 -31.42
N LYS A 196 -2.50 -13.99 -30.88
CA LYS A 196 -3.76 -13.76 -31.61
C LYS A 196 -4.33 -12.35 -31.41
N THR A 197 -3.67 -11.48 -30.63
CA THR A 197 -4.20 -10.16 -30.31
C THR A 197 -3.38 -9.07 -30.99
N SER A 198 -4.07 -8.15 -31.68
CA SER A 198 -3.40 -7.02 -32.31
C SER A 198 -2.88 -6.03 -31.27
N ALA A 199 -1.83 -5.29 -31.61
CA ALA A 199 -1.32 -4.24 -30.71
C ALA A 199 -2.34 -3.12 -30.44
N LYS A 200 -3.28 -2.93 -31.38
CA LYS A 200 -4.35 -1.93 -31.28
C LYS A 200 -5.45 -2.33 -30.28
N ASP A 201 -5.65 -3.63 -30.09
CA ASP A 201 -6.69 -4.14 -29.19
C ASP A 201 -6.13 -4.44 -27.79
N PHE A 202 -4.82 -4.72 -27.70
CA PHE A 202 -4.16 -5.07 -26.44
C PHE A 202 -4.11 -3.88 -25.48
N ALA A 203 -3.61 -2.73 -25.91
CA ALA A 203 -3.40 -1.58 -25.03
C ALA A 203 -4.72 -1.07 -24.43
N PRO A 204 -5.81 -0.82 -25.21
CA PRO A 204 -7.08 -0.39 -24.64
C PRO A 204 -7.69 -1.40 -23.66
N ALA A 205 -7.59 -2.70 -23.94
CA ALA A 205 -8.11 -3.72 -23.03
C ALA A 205 -7.33 -3.81 -21.72
N ALA A 206 -6.02 -3.61 -21.77
CA ALA A 206 -5.16 -3.59 -20.59
C ALA A 206 -5.41 -2.33 -19.76
N GLU A 207 -5.55 -1.17 -20.39
CA GLU A 207 -5.89 0.09 -19.75
C GLU A 207 -7.26 0.02 -19.08
N GLU A 208 -8.29 -0.47 -19.78
CA GLU A 208 -9.64 -0.65 -19.24
C GLU A 208 -9.63 -1.53 -17.97
N LEU A 209 -8.89 -2.64 -18.01
CA LEU A 209 -8.78 -3.52 -16.83
C LEU A 209 -8.07 -2.82 -15.67
N PHE A 210 -6.97 -2.13 -15.95
CA PHE A 210 -6.20 -1.43 -14.92
C PHE A 210 -7.05 -0.33 -14.27
N ASP A 211 -7.69 0.50 -15.09
CA ASP A 211 -8.56 1.59 -14.62
C ASP A 211 -9.74 1.03 -13.82
N ARG A 212 -10.33 -0.08 -14.25
CA ARG A 212 -11.42 -0.72 -13.52
C ARG A 212 -11.00 -1.20 -12.14
N ILE A 213 -9.80 -1.75 -12.01
CA ILE A 213 -9.26 -2.17 -10.71
C ILE A 213 -8.99 -0.95 -9.81
N GLN A 214 -8.46 0.13 -10.36
CA GLN A 214 -8.20 1.34 -9.59
C GLN A 214 -9.49 2.06 -9.16
N GLN A 215 -10.47 2.16 -10.05
CA GLN A 215 -11.76 2.81 -9.80
C GLN A 215 -12.73 1.99 -8.94
N MET A 216 -12.31 0.84 -8.43
CA MET A 216 -13.12 0.14 -7.42
C MET A 216 -13.28 1.03 -6.19
N THR A 217 -14.49 1.15 -5.72
CA THR A 217 -14.89 2.04 -4.63
C THR A 217 -13.90 1.97 -3.46
N ASP A 218 -13.31 3.12 -3.13
CA ASP A 218 -12.41 3.30 -2.00
C ASP A 218 -11.18 2.38 -1.96
N ASN A 219 -10.58 2.06 -3.12
CA ASN A 219 -9.41 1.19 -3.19
C ASN A 219 -8.16 1.83 -2.55
N ALA A 220 -8.21 2.03 -1.24
CA ALA A 220 -7.07 2.51 -0.46
C ALA A 220 -5.99 1.42 -0.20
N GLY A 221 -6.15 0.21 -0.71
CA GLY A 221 -5.18 -0.87 -0.51
C GLY A 221 -5.10 -1.44 0.92
N ALA A 222 -6.04 -1.09 1.81
CA ALA A 222 -6.02 -1.52 3.22
C ALA A 222 -6.97 -2.69 3.51
N MET A 223 -7.89 -3.00 2.60
CA MET A 223 -8.77 -4.17 2.72
C MET A 223 -8.13 -5.36 2.01
N ASP A 224 -8.44 -6.55 2.46
CA ASP A 224 -7.88 -7.77 1.86
C ASP A 224 -8.23 -7.89 0.37
N GLU A 225 -9.43 -7.47 -0.02
CA GLU A 225 -9.90 -7.40 -1.41
C GLU A 225 -9.05 -6.44 -2.25
N HIS A 226 -8.80 -5.23 -1.72
CA HIS A 226 -7.97 -4.22 -2.39
C HIS A 226 -6.53 -4.70 -2.56
N ARG A 227 -5.97 -5.34 -1.53
CA ARG A 227 -4.62 -5.90 -1.57
C ARG A 227 -4.48 -6.99 -2.64
N ALA A 228 -5.47 -7.87 -2.74
CA ALA A 228 -5.49 -8.91 -3.77
C ALA A 228 -5.55 -8.31 -5.19
N LEU A 229 -6.43 -7.34 -5.40
CA LEU A 229 -6.62 -6.66 -6.67
C LEU A 229 -5.37 -5.88 -7.10
N ASN A 230 -4.83 -5.07 -6.19
CA ASN A 230 -3.64 -4.26 -6.45
C ASN A 230 -2.41 -5.14 -6.74
N TYR A 231 -2.28 -6.26 -6.03
CA TYR A 231 -1.26 -7.25 -6.32
C TYR A 231 -1.40 -7.85 -7.72
N LEU A 232 -2.61 -8.27 -8.11
CA LEU A 232 -2.85 -8.80 -9.46
C LEU A 232 -2.56 -7.76 -10.54
N ALA A 233 -2.98 -6.50 -10.32
CA ALA A 233 -2.77 -5.41 -11.26
C ALA A 233 -1.29 -5.14 -11.56
N VAL A 234 -0.42 -5.27 -10.56
CA VAL A 234 1.00 -4.93 -10.70
C VAL A 234 1.89 -6.16 -10.97
N ARG A 235 1.56 -7.31 -10.36
CA ARG A 235 2.45 -8.48 -10.37
C ARG A 235 1.99 -9.63 -11.27
N TYR A 236 0.72 -9.66 -11.69
CA TYR A 236 0.20 -10.80 -12.44
C TYR A 236 -0.24 -10.41 -13.85
N GLN A 237 0.70 -10.36 -14.77
CA GLN A 237 0.49 -9.92 -16.15
C GLN A 237 -0.53 -10.74 -16.95
N ALA A 238 -0.80 -12.00 -16.54
CA ALA A 238 -1.72 -12.88 -17.28
C ALA A 238 -3.17 -12.35 -17.29
N ILE A 239 -3.58 -11.49 -16.34
CA ILE A 239 -4.91 -10.88 -16.35
C ILE A 239 -5.10 -9.97 -17.58
N TYR A 240 -4.07 -9.21 -17.94
CA TYR A 240 -4.09 -8.32 -19.09
C TYR A 240 -4.10 -9.08 -20.41
N SER A 241 -3.29 -10.13 -20.52
CA SER A 241 -3.29 -11.00 -21.69
C SER A 241 -4.67 -11.63 -21.90
N LYS A 242 -5.32 -12.05 -20.80
CA LYS A 242 -6.66 -12.63 -20.86
C LYS A 242 -7.74 -11.60 -21.20
N ALA A 243 -7.66 -10.39 -20.66
CA ALA A 243 -8.55 -9.29 -21.02
C ALA A 243 -8.47 -8.98 -22.51
N ALA A 244 -7.25 -8.94 -23.07
CA ALA A 244 -7.04 -8.70 -24.48
C ALA A 244 -7.55 -9.85 -25.38
N GLU A 245 -7.45 -11.12 -24.93
CA GLU A 245 -8.07 -12.24 -25.63
C GLU A 245 -9.59 -12.11 -25.73
N TYR A 246 -10.25 -11.74 -24.61
CA TYR A 246 -11.70 -11.51 -24.59
C TYR A 246 -12.10 -10.29 -25.44
N PHE A 247 -11.33 -9.22 -25.37
CA PHE A 247 -11.56 -8.03 -26.19
C PHE A 247 -11.51 -8.35 -27.69
N ALA A 248 -10.51 -9.15 -28.12
CA ALA A 248 -10.40 -9.63 -29.51
C ALA A 248 -11.58 -10.52 -29.94
N GLN A 249 -12.26 -11.17 -28.98
CA GLN A 249 -13.47 -11.96 -29.19
C GLN A 249 -14.77 -11.12 -29.07
N ASN A 250 -14.66 -9.80 -29.14
CA ASN A 250 -15.76 -8.84 -28.99
C ASN A 250 -16.47 -8.92 -27.63
N SER A 251 -15.74 -9.28 -26.59
CA SER A 251 -16.23 -9.27 -25.20
C SER A 251 -15.57 -8.15 -24.42
N SER A 252 -16.31 -7.47 -23.54
CA SER A 252 -15.81 -6.42 -22.64
C SER A 252 -15.87 -6.85 -21.19
N LEU A 253 -14.96 -6.33 -20.39
CA LEU A 253 -14.97 -6.52 -18.94
C LEU A 253 -16.20 -5.84 -18.34
N THR A 254 -17.08 -6.61 -17.71
CA THR A 254 -18.31 -6.09 -17.10
C THR A 254 -18.22 -5.98 -15.58
N SER A 255 -17.53 -6.91 -14.92
CA SER A 255 -17.31 -6.82 -13.48
C SER A 255 -16.02 -7.48 -13.02
N VAL A 256 -15.49 -6.97 -11.91
CA VAL A 256 -14.45 -7.62 -11.13
C VAL A 256 -15.01 -7.80 -9.72
N ASN A 257 -15.13 -9.04 -9.26
CA ASN A 257 -15.68 -9.37 -7.95
C ASN A 257 -14.66 -10.12 -7.13
N THR A 258 -14.66 -9.88 -5.83
CA THR A 258 -13.80 -10.57 -4.87
C THR A 258 -14.65 -11.35 -3.89
N GLN A 259 -14.23 -12.54 -3.54
CA GLN A 259 -14.89 -13.38 -2.54
C GLN A 259 -13.87 -14.23 -1.78
N ILE A 260 -14.21 -14.60 -0.56
CA ILE A 260 -13.37 -15.51 0.24
C ILE A 260 -13.40 -16.90 -0.42
N SER A 261 -12.21 -17.45 -0.67
CA SER A 261 -12.09 -18.80 -1.23
C SER A 261 -12.49 -19.87 -0.23
N THR A 262 -13.12 -20.92 -0.71
CA THR A 262 -13.38 -22.14 0.09
C THR A 262 -12.10 -22.82 0.59
N LEU A 263 -10.94 -22.47 0.02
CA LEU A 263 -9.62 -22.98 0.43
C LEU A 263 -9.01 -22.16 1.58
N SER A 264 -9.70 -21.14 2.07
CA SER A 264 -9.14 -20.21 3.04
C SER A 264 -8.67 -20.85 4.34
N GLY A 265 -9.38 -21.76 4.95
CA GLY A 265 -8.94 -22.40 6.19
C GLY A 265 -8.43 -21.38 7.23
N MET A 266 -7.16 -21.53 7.66
CA MET A 266 -6.46 -20.56 8.53
C MET A 266 -5.83 -19.37 7.76
N ARG A 267 -5.74 -19.49 6.44
CA ARG A 267 -5.17 -18.46 5.56
C ARG A 267 -6.29 -17.62 4.97
N LYS A 268 -6.01 -16.36 4.66
CA LYS A 268 -6.92 -15.46 3.96
C LYS A 268 -6.69 -15.57 2.46
N ILE A 269 -7.38 -16.48 1.79
CA ILE A 269 -7.29 -16.65 0.34
C ILE A 269 -8.53 -16.04 -0.30
N LEU A 270 -8.33 -15.10 -1.21
CA LEU A 270 -9.39 -14.46 -1.96
C LEU A 270 -9.45 -14.99 -3.40
N GLU A 271 -10.66 -15.22 -3.89
CA GLU A 271 -10.93 -15.43 -5.30
C GLU A 271 -11.29 -14.09 -5.93
N VAL A 272 -10.54 -13.70 -6.95
CA VAL A 272 -10.84 -12.55 -7.79
C VAL A 272 -11.43 -13.05 -9.08
N VAL A 273 -12.70 -12.73 -9.32
CA VAL A 273 -13.48 -13.20 -10.48
C VAL A 273 -13.66 -12.05 -11.46
N PHE A 274 -13.18 -12.23 -12.68
CA PHE A 274 -13.34 -11.32 -13.80
C PHE A 274 -14.45 -11.83 -14.71
N SER A 275 -15.47 -11.00 -14.98
CA SER A 275 -16.59 -11.33 -15.86
C SER A 275 -16.50 -10.53 -17.15
N TYR A 276 -16.59 -11.22 -18.25
CA TYR A 276 -16.55 -10.63 -19.60
C TYR A 276 -17.84 -10.95 -20.32
N THR A 277 -18.52 -9.93 -20.85
CA THR A 277 -19.77 -10.09 -21.59
C THR A 277 -19.53 -9.87 -23.08
N ASN A 278 -19.95 -10.81 -23.91
CA ASN A 278 -19.87 -10.68 -25.36
C ASN A 278 -20.92 -9.67 -25.85
N ARG A 279 -20.44 -8.68 -26.60
CA ARG A 279 -21.26 -7.52 -27.05
C ARG A 279 -22.37 -7.90 -28.05
N ASN A 280 -22.27 -9.08 -28.70
CA ASN A 280 -23.25 -9.50 -29.71
C ASN A 280 -24.26 -10.51 -29.14
N THR A 281 -23.87 -11.32 -28.17
CA THR A 281 -24.66 -12.48 -27.72
C THR A 281 -25.08 -12.38 -26.26
N ASP A 282 -24.60 -11.37 -25.52
CA ASP A 282 -24.78 -11.18 -24.09
C ASP A 282 -24.32 -12.38 -23.21
N VAL A 283 -23.57 -13.31 -23.81
CA VAL A 283 -22.99 -14.44 -23.08
C VAL A 283 -21.90 -13.92 -22.17
N VAL A 284 -21.92 -14.35 -20.91
CA VAL A 284 -20.96 -13.97 -19.88
C VAL A 284 -19.96 -15.13 -19.65
N ASP A 285 -18.72 -14.86 -19.95
CA ASP A 285 -17.61 -15.74 -19.61
C ASP A 285 -16.93 -15.22 -18.34
N LYS A 286 -16.57 -16.14 -17.44
CA LYS A 286 -15.91 -15.79 -16.18
C LYS A 286 -14.56 -16.51 -16.06
N CYS A 287 -13.58 -15.81 -15.53
CA CYS A 287 -12.32 -16.40 -15.09
C CYS A 287 -11.93 -15.88 -13.71
N PHE A 288 -11.12 -16.64 -12.99
CA PHE A 288 -10.72 -16.27 -11.64
C PHE A 288 -9.27 -16.59 -11.37
N ALA A 289 -8.71 -15.87 -10.40
CA ALA A 289 -7.42 -16.16 -9.79
C ALA A 289 -7.58 -16.17 -8.26
N ARG A 290 -6.74 -16.94 -7.57
CA ARG A 290 -6.71 -16.92 -6.10
C ARG A 290 -5.44 -16.28 -5.61
N VAL A 291 -5.61 -15.36 -4.67
CA VAL A 291 -4.52 -14.62 -4.03
C VAL A 291 -4.58 -14.85 -2.53
N ASP A 292 -3.46 -15.21 -1.95
CA ASP A 292 -3.29 -15.25 -0.51
C ASP A 292 -2.87 -13.87 -0.02
N VAL A 293 -3.64 -13.32 0.91
CA VAL A 293 -3.42 -12.01 1.54
C VAL A 293 -3.27 -12.12 3.05
N THR A 294 -2.88 -13.29 3.54
CA THR A 294 -2.72 -13.54 4.97
C THR A 294 -1.68 -12.62 5.59
N ASP A 295 -0.55 -12.48 4.91
CA ASP A 295 0.60 -11.72 5.38
C ASP A 295 0.77 -10.41 4.59
N GLU A 296 1.83 -9.67 4.89
CA GLU A 296 2.16 -8.39 4.29
C GLU A 296 2.23 -8.44 2.77
N PHE A 297 2.90 -9.47 2.24
CA PHE A 297 3.09 -9.64 0.79
C PHE A 297 2.09 -10.63 0.21
N PRO A 298 1.10 -10.17 -0.55
CA PRO A 298 0.19 -11.06 -1.25
C PRO A 298 0.91 -11.94 -2.26
N PHE A 299 0.43 -13.15 -2.49
CA PHE A 299 0.95 -14.04 -3.52
C PHE A 299 -0.11 -14.87 -4.22
N LEU A 300 0.19 -15.28 -5.45
CA LEU A 300 -0.72 -16.05 -6.30
C LEU A 300 -0.78 -17.51 -5.85
N VAL A 301 -1.96 -17.98 -5.47
CA VAL A 301 -2.23 -19.37 -5.10
C VAL A 301 -2.70 -20.19 -6.30
N THR A 302 -3.61 -19.63 -7.10
CA THR A 302 -4.15 -20.28 -8.29
C THR A 302 -4.03 -19.34 -9.47
N LYS A 303 -3.42 -19.83 -10.56
CA LYS A 303 -3.34 -19.10 -11.82
C LYS A 303 -4.72 -18.88 -12.40
N LEU A 304 -4.84 -17.89 -13.29
CA LEU A 304 -6.08 -17.56 -13.97
C LEU A 304 -6.68 -18.79 -14.65
N SER A 305 -7.89 -19.11 -14.30
CA SER A 305 -8.62 -20.32 -14.73
C SER A 305 -10.08 -19.99 -15.01
N PRO A 306 -10.79 -20.76 -15.86
CA PRO A 306 -12.21 -20.58 -16.06
C PRO A 306 -12.99 -20.72 -14.74
N TYR A 307 -13.97 -19.86 -14.54
CA TYR A 307 -14.86 -19.87 -13.38
C TYR A 307 -16.25 -20.36 -13.81
N TYR A 308 -16.76 -21.34 -13.09
CA TYR A 308 -18.11 -21.89 -13.30
C TYR A 308 -18.93 -21.59 -12.06
N ASP A 309 -20.07 -20.90 -12.25
CA ASP A 309 -21.05 -20.70 -11.16
C ASP A 309 -21.51 -22.09 -10.66
N ARG A 310 -21.46 -22.27 -9.36
CA ARG A 310 -21.92 -23.51 -8.70
C ARG A 310 -23.34 -23.38 -8.23
#